data_cf0d7164fa311d73fa64987085c95447
#
_entry.id   cf0d7164fa311d73fa64987085c95447
#
_cell.length_a   1.000
_cell.length_b   1.000
_cell.length_c   1.000
_cell.angle_alpha   90.00
_cell.angle_beta   90.00
_cell.angle_gamma   90.00
#
_symmetry.space_group_name_H-M   'P 1'
#
loop_
_entity.id
_entity.type
_entity.pdbx_description
1 polymer ?
#
loop_
_entity_poly.entity_id
_entity_poly.type
_entity_poly.pdbx_seq_one_letter_code
_entity_poly.pdbx_strand_id
1 'polypeptide(L)'
;IFTHFACAESSEEKTLNQFNLFKKAYESLNHSFKWIHTDNSYASVSFKDSLTNACRIGIGLYGYQDNIALKPALSLYSQTFYVKQVHKDETIGYGATYTAKEDIYVGTMPIGYADGFIRANQGRNVYIDGQMCEVVGRVCMDQTMIKLPSQIKEGSLVEIFGPHIPLEEMANDLNTIPYEIICLITSRVSRVYIKNNEVIKTENEYLDLSHHIR
;
A
#
# COMPACT_ATOMS: atom_id res chain seq x y z
N ILE A 1 -23.01 -18.56 -7.54
CA ILE A 1 -22.93 -17.82 -8.80
C ILE A 1 -22.55 -16.36 -8.53
N PHE A 2 -21.81 -15.74 -9.44
CA PHE A 2 -21.44 -14.33 -9.29
C PHE A 2 -21.10 -13.66 -10.62
N THR A 3 -21.14 -12.32 -10.61
CA THR A 3 -20.41 -11.44 -11.51
C THR A 3 -19.56 -10.46 -10.69
N HIS A 4 -18.62 -9.76 -11.31
CA HIS A 4 -17.84 -8.71 -10.68
C HIS A 4 -18.06 -7.39 -11.42
N PHE A 5 -18.65 -6.41 -10.76
CA PHE A 5 -18.93 -5.12 -11.38
C PHE A 5 -17.66 -4.45 -11.91
N ALA A 6 -17.68 -4.09 -13.17
CA ALA A 6 -16.55 -3.46 -13.83
C ALA A 6 -16.46 -1.95 -13.59
N CYS A 7 -17.60 -1.32 -13.28
CA CYS A 7 -17.72 0.14 -13.23
C CYS A 7 -18.51 0.63 -12.01
N ALA A 8 -18.50 -0.10 -10.88
CA ALA A 8 -19.29 0.25 -9.70
C ALA A 8 -18.99 1.67 -9.18
N GLU A 9 -17.73 2.10 -9.26
CA GLU A 9 -17.24 3.41 -8.81
C GLU A 9 -17.37 4.53 -9.86
N SER A 10 -17.59 4.19 -11.14
CA SER A 10 -17.47 5.16 -12.24
C SER A 10 -18.70 5.30 -13.11
N SER A 11 -19.64 4.33 -13.09
CA SER A 11 -20.85 4.37 -13.92
C SER A 11 -21.97 3.52 -13.36
N GLU A 12 -22.99 4.17 -12.80
CA GLU A 12 -24.22 3.52 -12.33
C GLU A 12 -24.96 2.81 -13.48
N GLU A 13 -25.06 3.43 -14.66
CA GLU A 13 -25.71 2.87 -15.83
C GLU A 13 -25.06 1.54 -16.26
N LYS A 14 -23.72 1.51 -16.39
CA LYS A 14 -23.00 0.29 -16.75
C LYS A 14 -23.14 -0.80 -15.71
N THR A 15 -23.10 -0.42 -14.43
CA THR A 15 -23.29 -1.34 -13.30
C THR A 15 -24.68 -1.96 -13.33
N LEU A 16 -25.73 -1.16 -13.53
CA LEU A 16 -27.11 -1.63 -13.63
C LEU A 16 -27.31 -2.54 -14.86
N ASN A 17 -26.74 -2.18 -16.00
CA ASN A 17 -26.80 -3.00 -17.21
C ASN A 17 -26.13 -4.38 -16.99
N GLN A 18 -24.95 -4.39 -16.35
CA GLN A 18 -24.27 -5.65 -16.01
C GLN A 18 -25.09 -6.48 -15.03
N PHE A 19 -25.69 -5.87 -14.02
CA PHE A 19 -26.58 -6.55 -13.08
C PHE A 19 -27.79 -7.16 -13.77
N ASN A 20 -28.44 -6.43 -14.67
CA ASN A 20 -29.61 -6.92 -15.42
C ASN A 20 -29.27 -8.10 -16.32
N LEU A 21 -28.09 -8.11 -16.94
CA LEU A 21 -27.59 -9.25 -17.72
C LEU A 21 -27.31 -10.46 -16.83
N PHE A 22 -26.67 -10.25 -15.68
CA PHE A 22 -26.43 -11.29 -14.69
C PHE A 22 -27.73 -11.89 -14.17
N LYS A 23 -28.74 -11.06 -13.85
CA LYS A 23 -30.05 -11.48 -13.37
C LYS A 23 -30.75 -12.37 -14.41
N LYS A 24 -30.77 -11.97 -15.69
CA LYS A 24 -31.33 -12.78 -16.80
C LYS A 24 -30.62 -14.12 -16.93
N ALA A 25 -29.29 -14.14 -16.83
CA ALA A 25 -28.54 -15.38 -16.89
C ALA A 25 -28.86 -16.28 -15.67
N TYR A 26 -28.92 -15.74 -14.48
CA TYR A 26 -29.32 -16.46 -13.27
C TYR A 26 -30.71 -17.09 -13.41
N GLU A 27 -31.70 -16.33 -13.84
CA GLU A 27 -33.09 -16.78 -14.03
C GLU A 27 -33.20 -17.90 -15.07
N SER A 28 -32.30 -17.96 -16.07
CA SER A 28 -32.30 -19.00 -17.10
C SER A 28 -31.71 -20.34 -16.66
N LEU A 29 -30.99 -20.40 -15.54
CA LEU A 29 -30.23 -21.58 -15.13
C LEU A 29 -31.04 -22.64 -14.41
N ASN A 30 -32.28 -22.41 -14.04
CA ASN A 30 -33.16 -23.35 -13.29
C ASN A 30 -32.41 -24.11 -12.19
N HIS A 31 -31.58 -23.40 -11.42
CA HIS A 31 -30.74 -23.93 -10.36
C HIS A 31 -30.75 -22.99 -9.14
N SER A 32 -30.79 -23.57 -7.94
CA SER A 32 -30.68 -22.81 -6.69
C SER A 32 -29.23 -22.72 -6.26
N PHE A 33 -28.73 -21.50 -6.11
CA PHE A 33 -27.38 -21.22 -5.63
C PHE A 33 -27.42 -20.77 -4.16
N LYS A 34 -26.54 -21.32 -3.33
CA LYS A 34 -26.39 -20.91 -1.92
C LYS A 34 -25.91 -19.47 -1.82
N TRP A 35 -24.96 -19.07 -2.68
CA TRP A 35 -24.39 -17.74 -2.71
C TRP A 35 -24.59 -17.11 -4.08
N ILE A 36 -25.20 -15.92 -4.06
CA ILE A 36 -25.42 -15.07 -5.23
C ILE A 36 -24.80 -13.71 -4.89
N HIS A 37 -23.78 -13.29 -5.62
CA HIS A 37 -23.08 -12.06 -5.28
C HIS A 37 -22.53 -11.33 -6.51
N THR A 38 -22.62 -10.00 -6.47
CA THR A 38 -22.15 -9.10 -7.53
C THR A 38 -21.19 -8.08 -6.99
N ASP A 39 -21.37 -7.65 -5.73
CA ASP A 39 -20.82 -6.46 -5.17
C ASP A 39 -19.35 -6.62 -4.76
N ASN A 40 -18.52 -5.67 -5.20
CA ASN A 40 -17.20 -5.38 -4.66
C ASN A 40 -17.32 -4.42 -3.47
N SER A 41 -16.21 -3.91 -2.94
CA SER A 41 -16.21 -2.96 -1.83
C SER A 41 -17.09 -1.75 -2.11
N TYR A 42 -16.96 -1.11 -3.28
CA TYR A 42 -17.71 0.08 -3.65
C TYR A 42 -19.22 -0.19 -3.73
N ALA A 43 -19.62 -1.20 -4.50
CA ALA A 43 -21.01 -1.56 -4.69
C ALA A 43 -21.70 -2.00 -3.38
N SER A 44 -20.96 -2.61 -2.45
CA SER A 44 -21.54 -3.10 -1.19
C SER A 44 -22.23 -2.03 -0.35
N VAL A 45 -21.91 -0.76 -0.54
CA VAL A 45 -22.54 0.37 0.16
C VAL A 45 -23.40 1.23 -0.75
N SER A 46 -23.16 1.24 -2.05
CA SER A 46 -23.84 2.11 -3.02
C SER A 46 -24.91 1.42 -3.84
N PHE A 47 -24.79 0.11 -4.09
CA PHE A 47 -25.72 -0.65 -4.90
C PHE A 47 -26.72 -1.43 -4.03
N LYS A 48 -27.99 -1.44 -4.40
CA LYS A 48 -29.05 -2.12 -3.65
C LYS A 48 -29.86 -2.99 -4.59
N ASP A 49 -29.97 -4.26 -4.26
CA ASP A 49 -30.82 -5.23 -4.95
C ASP A 49 -31.42 -6.26 -3.97
N SER A 50 -32.35 -7.08 -4.44
CA SER A 50 -33.02 -8.12 -3.65
C SER A 50 -32.59 -9.53 -4.07
N LEU A 51 -31.72 -9.69 -5.06
CA LEU A 51 -31.28 -10.97 -5.58
C LEU A 51 -30.05 -11.49 -4.84
N THR A 52 -29.08 -10.60 -4.57
CA THR A 52 -27.81 -10.99 -3.99
C THR A 52 -27.89 -11.15 -2.47
N ASN A 53 -27.13 -12.11 -1.94
CA ASN A 53 -27.12 -12.45 -0.52
C ASN A 53 -25.70 -12.46 0.10
N ALA A 54 -24.70 -11.98 -0.66
CA ALA A 54 -23.32 -11.84 -0.22
C ALA A 54 -22.60 -10.75 -1.02
N CYS A 55 -21.52 -10.19 -0.46
CA CYS A 55 -20.62 -9.26 -1.12
C CYS A 55 -19.16 -9.70 -0.94
N ARG A 56 -18.26 -9.11 -1.74
CA ARG A 56 -16.81 -9.37 -1.69
C ARG A 56 -16.10 -8.08 -1.33
N ILE A 57 -15.91 -7.87 -0.01
CA ILE A 57 -15.21 -6.69 0.50
C ILE A 57 -13.70 -6.95 0.42
N GLY A 58 -12.98 -6.08 -0.27
CA GLY A 58 -11.52 -6.07 -0.38
C GLY A 58 -10.93 -4.82 0.27
N ILE A 59 -10.68 -3.80 -0.54
CA ILE A 59 -10.00 -2.57 -0.11
C ILE A 59 -10.74 -1.84 1.03
N GLY A 60 -12.07 -1.94 1.09
CA GLY A 60 -12.88 -1.38 2.16
C GLY A 60 -12.51 -1.90 3.56
N LEU A 61 -11.99 -3.14 3.68
CA LEU A 61 -11.50 -3.68 4.96
C LEU A 61 -10.23 -2.98 5.44
N TYR A 62 -9.43 -2.45 4.51
CA TYR A 62 -8.23 -1.67 4.82
C TYR A 62 -8.53 -0.19 5.06
N GLY A 63 -9.78 0.23 4.89
CA GLY A 63 -10.20 1.62 5.11
C GLY A 63 -9.94 2.57 3.95
N TYR A 64 -9.69 2.04 2.75
CA TYR A 64 -9.40 2.82 1.54
C TYR A 64 -10.54 2.71 0.53
N GLN A 65 -11.59 3.49 0.75
CA GLN A 65 -12.78 3.56 -0.10
C GLN A 65 -13.40 4.94 0.04
N ASP A 66 -13.69 5.63 -1.06
CA ASP A 66 -14.06 7.04 -1.11
C ASP A 66 -15.56 7.32 -0.97
N ASN A 67 -16.42 6.33 -1.25
CA ASN A 67 -17.87 6.50 -1.17
C ASN A 67 -18.47 6.30 0.24
N ILE A 68 -17.62 6.07 1.24
CA ILE A 68 -17.97 5.95 2.65
C ILE A 68 -16.81 6.41 3.53
N ALA A 69 -17.12 7.11 4.62
CA ALA A 69 -16.09 7.55 5.57
C ALA A 69 -15.52 6.36 6.36
N LEU A 70 -14.34 5.91 5.97
CA LEU A 70 -13.57 4.86 6.64
C LEU A 70 -12.29 5.43 7.26
N LYS A 71 -11.70 4.67 8.16
CA LYS A 71 -10.38 4.97 8.72
C LYS A 71 -9.36 4.00 8.16
N PRO A 72 -8.25 4.47 7.58
CA PRO A 72 -7.15 3.60 7.18
C PRO A 72 -6.70 2.68 8.31
N ALA A 73 -6.61 1.38 8.03
CA ALA A 73 -6.23 0.35 8.98
C ALA A 73 -4.80 -0.16 8.77
N LEU A 74 -4.09 0.36 7.76
CA LEU A 74 -2.73 -0.04 7.40
C LEU A 74 -1.85 1.19 7.23
N SER A 75 -0.64 1.11 7.75
CA SER A 75 0.45 2.07 7.50
C SER A 75 1.75 1.31 7.30
N LEU A 76 2.66 1.84 6.51
CA LEU A 76 3.98 1.24 6.27
C LEU A 76 5.06 2.16 6.81
N TYR A 77 5.87 1.59 7.68
CA TYR A 77 7.02 2.26 8.29
C TYR A 77 8.32 1.53 8.01
N SER A 78 9.40 2.28 8.00
CA SER A 78 10.77 1.81 8.07
C SER A 78 11.50 2.59 9.16
N GLN A 79 12.81 2.46 9.22
CA GLN A 79 13.67 3.27 10.11
C GLN A 79 14.99 3.55 9.43
N THR A 80 15.67 4.61 9.83
CA THR A 80 17.05 4.82 9.38
C THR A 80 17.99 3.92 10.18
N PHE A 81 18.87 3.17 9.53
CA PHE A 81 19.89 2.39 10.23
C PHE A 81 21.31 2.94 10.04
N TYR A 82 21.49 3.84 9.08
CA TYR A 82 22.76 4.51 8.83
C TYR A 82 22.50 5.93 8.35
N VAL A 83 23.23 6.90 8.91
CA VAL A 83 23.14 8.31 8.54
C VAL A 83 24.56 8.85 8.33
N LYS A 84 24.80 9.46 7.17
CA LYS A 84 26.08 10.08 6.83
C LYS A 84 25.92 11.42 6.13
N GLN A 85 26.97 12.23 6.18
CA GLN A 85 27.11 13.37 5.28
C GLN A 85 27.60 12.92 3.91
N VAL A 86 27.04 13.53 2.87
CA VAL A 86 27.45 13.40 1.48
C VAL A 86 27.80 14.80 1.01
N HIS A 87 29.02 14.97 0.48
CA HIS A 87 29.49 16.29 0.06
C HIS A 87 28.98 16.63 -1.34
N LYS A 88 29.00 17.92 -1.63
CA LYS A 88 28.69 18.42 -2.97
C LYS A 88 29.49 17.66 -4.03
N ASP A 89 28.83 17.38 -5.14
CA ASP A 89 29.34 16.65 -6.31
C ASP A 89 29.58 15.14 -6.09
N GLU A 90 29.39 14.62 -4.87
CA GLU A 90 29.36 13.17 -4.64
C GLU A 90 28.05 12.56 -5.14
N THR A 91 28.11 11.29 -5.51
CA THR A 91 26.98 10.55 -6.09
C THR A 91 26.41 9.50 -5.13
N ILE A 92 25.11 9.18 -5.33
CA ILE A 92 24.38 8.22 -4.47
C ILE A 92 23.75 7.12 -5.34
N GLY A 93 23.90 5.87 -4.85
CA GLY A 93 23.21 4.69 -5.37
C GLY A 93 23.78 4.15 -6.68
N TYR A 94 23.18 3.06 -7.12
CA TYR A 94 23.57 2.38 -8.35
C TYR A 94 23.45 3.27 -9.59
N GLY A 95 24.50 3.29 -10.40
CA GLY A 95 24.56 4.07 -11.62
C GLY A 95 24.74 5.58 -11.38
N ALA A 96 25.08 5.98 -10.14
CA ALA A 96 25.32 7.38 -9.76
C ALA A 96 24.20 8.33 -10.26
N THR A 97 22.93 7.90 -10.10
CA THR A 97 21.77 8.61 -10.67
C THR A 97 21.37 9.86 -9.90
N TYR A 98 21.90 10.04 -8.70
CA TYR A 98 21.76 11.26 -7.92
C TYR A 98 23.14 11.85 -7.65
N THR A 99 23.30 13.15 -7.91
CA THR A 99 24.50 13.92 -7.54
C THR A 99 24.10 14.99 -6.55
N ALA A 100 24.79 15.06 -5.43
CA ALA A 100 24.54 16.07 -4.40
C ALA A 100 24.93 17.46 -4.92
N LYS A 101 23.98 18.40 -4.94
CA LYS A 101 24.20 19.79 -5.41
C LYS A 101 24.83 20.68 -4.32
N GLU A 102 24.83 20.23 -3.11
CA GLU A 102 25.32 20.84 -1.89
C GLU A 102 25.68 19.75 -0.88
N ASP A 103 26.33 20.09 0.22
CA ASP A 103 26.52 19.13 1.32
C ASP A 103 25.18 18.80 1.94
N ILE A 104 24.87 17.51 2.00
CA ILE A 104 23.59 16.98 2.52
C ILE A 104 23.82 15.86 3.52
N TYR A 105 22.82 15.58 4.36
CA TYR A 105 22.76 14.35 5.11
C TYR A 105 21.92 13.33 4.33
N VAL A 106 22.33 12.06 4.38
CA VAL A 106 21.63 10.95 3.74
C VAL A 106 21.39 9.86 4.77
N GLY A 107 20.13 9.46 4.88
CA GLY A 107 19.72 8.30 5.67
C GLY A 107 19.54 7.07 4.77
N THR A 108 19.90 5.90 5.27
CA THR A 108 19.63 4.62 4.62
C THR A 108 18.57 3.86 5.40
N MET A 109 17.53 3.40 4.71
CA MET A 109 16.44 2.57 5.23
C MET A 109 16.60 1.13 4.79
N PRO A 110 16.35 0.11 5.65
CA PRO A 110 16.39 -1.31 5.30
C PRO A 110 15.07 -1.74 4.63
N ILE A 111 14.70 -1.09 3.53
CA ILE A 111 13.55 -1.43 2.68
C ILE A 111 13.90 -1.17 1.22
N GLY A 112 13.51 -2.08 0.35
CA GLY A 112 13.72 -1.98 -1.07
C GLY A 112 12.68 -2.75 -1.88
N TYR A 113 12.98 -3.01 -3.17
CA TYR A 113 11.99 -3.63 -4.05
C TYR A 113 11.68 -5.11 -3.71
N ALA A 114 12.54 -5.80 -2.97
CA ALA A 114 12.24 -7.14 -2.46
C ALA A 114 11.19 -7.13 -1.34
N ASP A 115 10.96 -5.99 -0.72
CA ASP A 115 9.95 -5.77 0.32
C ASP A 115 8.64 -5.21 -0.25
N GLY A 116 8.65 -4.84 -1.54
CA GLY A 116 7.53 -4.18 -2.22
C GLY A 116 7.70 -2.68 -2.42
N PHE A 117 8.79 -2.09 -1.92
CA PHE A 117 9.12 -0.67 -2.17
C PHE A 117 9.82 -0.54 -3.53
N ILE A 118 9.01 -0.53 -4.61
CA ILE A 118 9.48 -0.64 -6.00
C ILE A 118 10.34 0.55 -6.44
N ARG A 119 11.11 0.36 -7.53
CA ARG A 119 12.07 1.36 -8.06
C ARG A 119 11.44 2.68 -8.48
N ALA A 120 10.15 2.68 -8.83
CA ALA A 120 9.39 3.89 -9.16
C ALA A 120 9.25 4.87 -7.98
N ASN A 121 9.55 4.43 -6.74
CA ASN A 121 9.60 5.32 -5.58
C ASN A 121 10.80 6.29 -5.57
N GLN A 122 11.75 6.17 -6.48
CA GLN A 122 12.82 7.17 -6.62
C GLN A 122 12.24 8.55 -6.89
N GLY A 123 12.68 9.56 -6.14
CA GLY A 123 12.21 10.94 -6.23
C GLY A 123 10.93 11.24 -5.44
N ARG A 124 10.24 10.19 -4.92
CA ARG A 124 9.11 10.39 -4.00
C ARG A 124 9.59 10.83 -2.62
N ASN A 125 8.66 11.35 -1.85
CA ASN A 125 8.90 11.69 -0.45
C ASN A 125 8.48 10.56 0.50
N VAL A 126 9.19 10.48 1.62
CA VAL A 126 8.83 9.78 2.86
C VAL A 126 8.77 10.81 3.98
N TYR A 127 8.11 10.50 5.09
CA TYR A 127 7.98 11.42 6.22
C TYR A 127 8.82 10.95 7.40
N ILE A 128 9.61 11.87 7.97
CA ILE A 128 10.47 11.59 9.12
C ILE A 128 10.61 12.87 9.98
N ASP A 129 10.45 12.74 11.28
CA ASP A 129 10.68 13.81 12.27
C ASP A 129 10.02 15.15 11.88
N GLY A 130 8.78 15.12 11.38
CA GLY A 130 8.02 16.32 11.03
C GLY A 130 8.26 16.86 9.61
N GLN A 131 9.04 16.18 8.77
CA GLN A 131 9.44 16.68 7.47
C GLN A 131 9.31 15.63 6.35
N MET A 132 9.04 16.11 5.13
CA MET A 132 9.11 15.30 3.92
C MET A 132 10.54 15.20 3.44
N CYS A 133 11.00 13.98 3.18
CA CYS A 133 12.37 13.66 2.77
C CYS A 133 12.36 12.89 1.46
N GLU A 134 13.10 13.38 0.46
CA GLU A 134 13.15 12.79 -0.88
C GLU A 134 13.93 11.47 -0.87
N VAL A 135 13.41 10.46 -1.57
CA VAL A 135 14.12 9.24 -1.93
C VAL A 135 15.14 9.55 -3.02
N VAL A 136 16.42 9.46 -2.69
CA VAL A 136 17.53 9.84 -3.57
C VAL A 136 18.30 8.65 -4.10
N GLY A 137 18.71 8.72 -5.35
CA GLY A 137 19.33 7.60 -6.05
C GLY A 137 18.34 6.45 -6.31
N ARG A 138 18.83 5.35 -6.83
CA ARG A 138 17.98 4.19 -7.16
C ARG A 138 17.61 3.40 -5.92
N VAL A 139 16.33 3.06 -5.79
CA VAL A 139 15.89 2.05 -4.81
C VAL A 139 16.60 0.73 -5.13
N CYS A 140 17.24 0.13 -4.11
CA CYS A 140 17.97 -1.13 -4.20
C CYS A 140 17.06 -2.30 -3.84
N MET A 141 17.59 -3.51 -3.80
CA MET A 141 16.86 -4.72 -3.43
C MET A 141 16.33 -4.63 -1.99
N ASP A 142 17.21 -4.26 -1.04
CA ASP A 142 16.96 -4.32 0.40
C ASP A 142 17.20 -2.97 1.10
N GLN A 143 17.52 -1.91 0.35
CA GLN A 143 17.90 -0.61 0.91
C GLN A 143 17.41 0.53 0.02
N THR A 144 17.13 1.65 0.68
CA THR A 144 16.74 2.90 0.02
C THR A 144 17.38 4.08 0.76
N MET A 145 17.88 5.05 0.01
CA MET A 145 18.48 6.27 0.53
C MET A 145 17.50 7.44 0.46
N ILE A 146 17.51 8.26 1.51
CA ILE A 146 16.70 9.47 1.60
C ILE A 146 17.58 10.69 1.92
N LYS A 147 17.27 11.83 1.28
CA LYS A 147 17.89 13.11 1.62
C LYS A 147 17.27 13.63 2.91
N LEU A 148 18.09 13.90 3.90
CA LEU A 148 17.66 14.41 5.20
C LEU A 148 17.90 15.93 5.29
N PRO A 149 17.04 16.68 5.97
CA PRO A 149 17.19 18.13 6.15
C PRO A 149 18.35 18.50 7.08
N SER A 150 18.71 17.59 7.98
CA SER A 150 19.82 17.73 8.94
C SER A 150 20.30 16.35 9.37
N GLN A 151 21.34 16.30 10.18
CA GLN A 151 21.73 15.05 10.83
C GLN A 151 20.63 14.63 11.82
N ILE A 152 20.10 13.44 11.62
CA ILE A 152 19.11 12.82 12.51
C ILE A 152 19.72 11.59 13.18
N LYS A 153 19.07 11.11 14.24
CA LYS A 153 19.51 9.89 14.93
C LYS A 153 19.24 8.65 14.09
N GLU A 154 20.19 7.73 14.05
CA GLU A 154 19.94 6.38 13.56
C GLU A 154 18.84 5.70 14.40
N GLY A 155 17.96 4.95 13.73
CA GLY A 155 16.76 4.38 14.34
C GLY A 155 15.53 5.29 14.30
N SER A 156 15.61 6.51 13.72
CA SER A 156 14.43 7.36 13.53
C SER A 156 13.42 6.69 12.63
N LEU A 157 12.14 6.75 13.04
CA LEU A 157 11.02 6.13 12.31
C LEU A 157 10.74 6.91 11.03
N VAL A 158 10.58 6.18 9.93
CA VAL A 158 10.25 6.72 8.61
C VAL A 158 8.89 6.20 8.19
N GLU A 159 7.93 7.09 7.97
CA GLU A 159 6.63 6.75 7.39
C GLU A 159 6.72 6.75 5.86
N ILE A 160 6.37 5.64 5.26
CA ILE A 160 6.32 5.48 3.79
C ILE A 160 4.93 5.79 3.27
N PHE A 161 3.90 5.29 3.93
CA PHE A 161 2.52 5.76 3.87
C PHE A 161 1.82 5.54 5.21
N GLY A 162 0.90 6.42 5.54
CA GLY A 162 0.22 6.43 6.83
C GLY A 162 -0.52 7.74 7.08
N PRO A 163 -0.52 8.24 8.31
CA PRO A 163 -1.23 9.48 8.66
C PRO A 163 -0.74 10.75 7.96
N HIS A 164 0.56 10.83 7.58
CA HIS A 164 1.16 12.02 6.97
C HIS A 164 1.29 11.88 5.44
N ILE A 165 1.38 10.67 4.94
CA ILE A 165 1.41 10.36 3.50
C ILE A 165 0.28 9.38 3.21
N PRO A 166 -0.89 9.85 2.75
CA PRO A 166 -2.00 8.97 2.38
C PRO A 166 -1.60 7.94 1.32
N LEU A 167 -2.11 6.72 1.44
CA LEU A 167 -1.83 5.66 0.46
C LEU A 167 -2.27 6.04 -0.96
N GLU A 168 -3.36 6.81 -1.05
CA GLU A 168 -3.89 7.34 -2.32
C GLU A 168 -2.90 8.30 -2.99
N GLU A 169 -2.21 9.14 -2.20
CA GLU A 169 -1.15 10.01 -2.71
C GLU A 169 0.01 9.18 -3.28
N MET A 170 0.47 8.18 -2.52
CA MET A 170 1.48 7.24 -2.99
C MET A 170 1.06 6.53 -4.29
N ALA A 171 -0.19 6.08 -4.38
CA ALA A 171 -0.71 5.41 -5.57
C ALA A 171 -0.74 6.34 -6.78
N ASN A 172 -1.18 7.59 -6.61
CA ASN A 172 -1.19 8.61 -7.66
C ASN A 172 0.23 8.92 -8.18
N ASP A 173 1.20 9.12 -7.28
CA ASP A 173 2.61 9.36 -7.64
C ASP A 173 3.21 8.22 -8.45
N LEU A 174 2.81 6.99 -8.13
CA LEU A 174 3.26 5.78 -8.81
C LEU A 174 2.41 5.43 -10.05
N ASN A 175 1.40 6.26 -10.38
CA ASN A 175 0.45 6.03 -11.48
C ASN A 175 -0.24 4.67 -11.40
N THR A 176 -0.73 4.33 -10.20
CA THR A 176 -1.42 3.08 -9.90
C THR A 176 -2.57 3.31 -8.91
N ILE A 177 -3.06 2.25 -8.27
CA ILE A 177 -4.17 2.26 -7.32
C ILE A 177 -3.75 1.72 -5.95
N PRO A 178 -4.43 2.12 -4.85
CA PRO A 178 -4.14 1.65 -3.50
C PRO A 178 -4.08 0.12 -3.35
N TYR A 179 -4.92 -0.60 -4.10
CA TYR A 179 -4.94 -2.08 -4.13
C TYR A 179 -3.58 -2.68 -4.49
N GLU A 180 -2.94 -2.15 -5.56
CA GLU A 180 -1.65 -2.65 -6.03
C GLU A 180 -0.57 -2.37 -4.99
N ILE A 181 -0.53 -1.18 -4.42
CA ILE A 181 0.46 -0.82 -3.38
C ILE A 181 0.39 -1.80 -2.20
N ILE A 182 -0.81 -2.09 -1.70
CA ILE A 182 -0.98 -3.04 -0.59
C ILE A 182 -0.52 -4.44 -0.99
N CYS A 183 -0.85 -4.89 -2.21
CA CYS A 183 -0.46 -6.21 -2.71
C CYS A 183 1.04 -6.35 -2.97
N LEU A 184 1.76 -5.25 -3.25
CA LEU A 184 3.20 -5.26 -3.43
C LEU A 184 3.96 -5.55 -2.14
N ILE A 185 3.41 -5.24 -0.95
CA ILE A 185 4.08 -5.46 0.33
C ILE A 185 4.25 -6.96 0.57
N THR A 186 5.49 -7.43 0.49
CA THR A 186 5.81 -8.85 0.59
C THR A 186 5.76 -9.38 2.02
N SER A 187 5.83 -10.70 2.18
CA SER A 187 5.89 -11.38 3.48
C SER A 187 7.20 -11.13 4.26
N ARG A 188 8.21 -10.54 3.61
CA ARG A 188 9.44 -10.09 4.29
C ARG A 188 9.18 -8.97 5.30
N VAL A 189 8.15 -8.15 5.06
CA VAL A 189 7.78 -7.03 5.94
C VAL A 189 6.98 -7.56 7.13
N SER A 190 7.46 -7.30 8.34
CA SER A 190 6.75 -7.68 9.57
C SER A 190 5.39 -7.01 9.65
N ARG A 191 4.38 -7.75 10.09
CA ARG A 191 3.03 -7.25 10.36
C ARG A 191 2.88 -7.03 11.86
N VAL A 192 2.65 -5.77 12.25
CA VAL A 192 2.43 -5.38 13.65
C VAL A 192 0.96 -5.00 13.81
N TYR A 193 0.22 -5.78 14.58
CA TYR A 193 -1.20 -5.56 14.83
C TYR A 193 -1.36 -4.72 16.09
N ILE A 194 -2.05 -3.58 15.95
CA ILE A 194 -2.27 -2.62 17.02
C ILE A 194 -3.76 -2.51 17.33
N LYS A 195 -4.12 -2.58 18.60
CA LYS A 195 -5.48 -2.34 19.08
C LYS A 195 -5.42 -1.47 20.33
N ASN A 196 -6.21 -0.40 20.39
CA ASN A 196 -6.22 0.56 21.50
C ASN A 196 -4.82 1.09 21.86
N ASN A 197 -4.00 1.39 20.86
CA ASN A 197 -2.60 1.83 20.98
C ASN A 197 -1.63 0.80 21.61
N GLU A 198 -2.03 -0.46 21.72
CA GLU A 198 -1.18 -1.54 22.20
C GLU A 198 -0.90 -2.55 21.08
N VAL A 199 0.35 -3.01 20.99
CA VAL A 199 0.73 -4.09 20.08
C VAL A 199 0.16 -5.40 20.64
N ILE A 200 -0.78 -5.99 19.89
CA ILE A 200 -1.44 -7.25 20.28
C ILE A 200 -0.80 -8.47 19.63
N LYS A 201 -0.11 -8.28 18.50
CA LYS A 201 0.57 -9.35 17.75
C LYS A 201 1.62 -8.78 16.83
N THR A 202 2.71 -9.52 16.64
CA THR A 202 3.68 -9.30 15.55
C THR A 202 3.84 -10.60 14.79
N GLU A 203 3.81 -10.55 13.46
CA GLU A 203 4.04 -11.67 12.56
C GLU A 203 5.17 -11.35 11.60
N ASN A 204 6.07 -12.31 11.41
CA ASN A 204 7.09 -12.26 10.38
C ASN A 204 7.31 -13.68 9.87
N GLU A 205 6.85 -13.97 8.66
CA GLU A 205 6.89 -15.32 8.08
C GLU A 205 8.32 -15.90 8.01
N TYR A 206 9.34 -15.07 7.78
CA TYR A 206 10.72 -15.53 7.71
C TYR A 206 11.31 -15.90 9.08
N LEU A 207 10.92 -15.19 10.13
CA LEU A 207 11.35 -15.52 11.49
C LEU A 207 10.57 -16.73 12.03
N ASP A 208 9.29 -16.86 11.70
CA ASP A 208 8.43 -17.96 12.14
C ASP A 208 8.82 -19.29 11.50
N LEU A 209 9.27 -19.30 10.23
CA LEU A 209 9.77 -20.49 9.54
C LEU A 209 11.07 -21.04 10.16
N SER A 210 11.88 -20.22 10.83
CA SER A 210 13.12 -20.67 11.49
C SER A 210 12.85 -21.67 12.65
N HIS A 211 11.63 -21.72 13.16
CA HIS A 211 11.21 -22.68 14.20
C HIS A 211 10.79 -24.06 13.64
N HIS A 212 10.61 -24.19 12.34
CA HIS A 212 10.18 -25.43 11.68
C HIS A 212 11.30 -26.20 11.00
N ILE A 213 12.50 -25.62 10.93
CA ILE A 213 13.72 -26.31 10.42
C ILE A 213 14.53 -26.77 11.63
N ARG A 214 14.08 -27.86 12.26
CA ARG A 214 14.86 -28.69 13.19
C ARG A 214 14.77 -30.13 12.79
#